data_d615cf8249c76611b61d1be68e0f017d
#
_entry.id   d615cf8249c76611b61d1be68e0f017d
#
_cell.length_a   1.000
_cell.length_b   1.000
_cell.length_c   1.000
_cell.angle_alpha   90.00
_cell.angle_beta   90.00
_cell.angle_gamma   90.00
#
_symmetry.space_group_name_H-M   'P 1'
#
loop_
_entity.id
_entity.type
_entity.pdbx_description
1 polymer ?
#
loop_
_entity_poly.entity_id
_entity_poly.type
_entity_poly.pdbx_seq_one_letter_code
_entity_poly.pdbx_strand_id
1 'polypeptide(L)'
;MPGLETAIAVLACQAKRQQEIRRKLHLFVAKYPEYTVAVGYFVERLSEVHNSSRMAQLAMEQGFFQPEVRYLELQHLVKHEFIDPGIYQVFLQTYRENPWRVRDWYWEQLEQLCAQKDVIPEGAQLISLTKTFASQILKDYPESLKNAGLETVEHYMEYLSGSRHIQELKKRFYQLLQGMEQCLEKQKGYSRVVS
;
A
#
# COMPACT_ATOMS: atom_id res chain seq x y z
N MET A 1 -2.24 -14.81 11.82
CA MET A 1 -1.32 -13.71 12.11
C MET A 1 -1.93 -12.84 13.17
N PRO A 2 -1.21 -12.36 14.18
CA PRO A 2 -1.77 -11.36 15.06
C PRO A 2 -2.11 -10.14 14.19
N GLY A 3 -3.38 -9.74 14.20
CA GLY A 3 -3.85 -8.54 13.53
C GLY A 3 -3.06 -7.34 14.04
N LEU A 4 -2.87 -6.33 13.20
CA LEU A 4 -2.36 -5.04 13.65
C LEU A 4 -3.34 -4.53 14.72
N GLU A 5 -2.95 -4.63 16.00
CA GLU A 5 -3.72 -4.05 17.08
C GLU A 5 -3.58 -2.52 16.96
N THR A 6 -4.69 -1.88 16.63
CA THR A 6 -4.78 -0.41 16.58
C THR A 6 -5.47 0.06 17.85
N ALA A 7 -4.79 0.90 18.61
CA ALA A 7 -5.38 1.57 19.77
C ALA A 7 -5.60 3.05 19.46
N ILE A 8 -6.78 3.55 19.81
CA ILE A 8 -7.12 4.96 19.71
C ILE A 8 -7.13 5.55 21.12
N ALA A 9 -6.36 6.61 21.36
CA ALA A 9 -6.32 7.31 22.61
C ALA A 9 -6.69 8.79 22.42
N VAL A 10 -7.53 9.32 23.30
CA VAL A 10 -7.82 10.74 23.39
C VAL A 10 -7.09 11.30 24.60
N LEU A 11 -6.18 12.25 24.36
CA LEU A 11 -5.37 12.87 25.39
C LEU A 11 -5.85 14.30 25.67
N ALA A 12 -6.31 14.54 26.90
CA ALA A 12 -6.61 15.89 27.35
C ALA A 12 -5.34 16.55 27.88
N CYS A 13 -5.00 17.73 27.37
CA CYS A 13 -3.86 18.51 27.88
C CYS A 13 -4.09 20.00 27.75
N GLN A 14 -3.32 20.77 28.55
CA GLN A 14 -3.27 22.23 28.40
C GLN A 14 -2.54 22.60 27.12
N ALA A 15 -2.95 23.65 26.41
CA ALA A 15 -2.37 24.10 25.14
C ALA A 15 -0.84 24.24 25.21
N LYS A 16 -0.29 24.76 26.31
CA LYS A 16 1.17 24.88 26.51
C LYS A 16 1.94 23.57 26.59
N ARG A 17 1.27 22.43 26.76
CA ARG A 17 1.89 21.08 26.82
C ARG A 17 1.86 20.32 25.51
N GLN A 18 1.28 20.86 24.46
CA GLN A 18 1.17 20.18 23.16
C GLN A 18 2.55 19.79 22.60
N GLN A 19 3.51 20.70 22.64
CA GLN A 19 4.87 20.41 22.15
C GLN A 19 5.58 19.34 23.00
N GLU A 20 5.35 19.35 24.32
CA GLU A 20 5.90 18.33 25.22
C GLU A 20 5.33 16.94 24.87
N ILE A 21 4.03 16.85 24.59
CA ILE A 21 3.38 15.61 24.18
C ILE A 21 3.95 15.11 22.85
N ARG A 22 4.05 15.98 21.82
CA ARG A 22 4.68 15.63 20.55
C ARG A 22 6.08 15.08 20.76
N ARG A 23 6.91 15.76 21.55
CA ARG A 23 8.27 15.30 21.86
C ARG A 23 8.27 13.93 22.52
N LYS A 24 7.37 13.67 23.47
CA LYS A 24 7.26 12.35 24.14
C LYS A 24 6.84 11.26 23.17
N LEU A 25 5.92 11.54 22.24
CA LEU A 25 5.50 10.59 21.20
C LEU A 25 6.64 10.28 20.20
N HIS A 26 7.42 11.29 19.79
CA HIS A 26 8.64 11.06 19.00
C HIS A 26 9.66 10.19 19.73
N LEU A 27 9.90 10.44 21.02
CA LEU A 27 10.79 9.60 21.83
C LEU A 27 10.23 8.17 21.99
N PHE A 28 8.92 8.03 22.10
CA PHE A 28 8.28 6.72 22.19
C PHE A 28 8.55 5.88 20.91
N VAL A 29 8.28 6.42 19.72
CA VAL A 29 8.50 5.69 18.46
C VAL A 29 9.99 5.44 18.19
N ALA A 30 10.87 6.32 18.65
CA ALA A 30 12.32 6.09 18.56
C ALA A 30 12.78 4.94 19.48
N LYS A 31 12.15 4.77 20.64
CA LYS A 31 12.45 3.69 21.59
C LYS A 31 11.79 2.36 21.20
N TYR A 32 10.64 2.42 20.55
CA TYR A 32 9.82 1.26 20.18
C TYR A 32 9.51 1.29 18.68
N PRO A 33 10.47 0.91 17.83
CA PRO A 33 10.36 1.03 16.37
C PRO A 33 9.32 0.10 15.75
N GLU A 34 8.80 -0.87 16.48
CA GLU A 34 7.70 -1.73 16.07
C GLU A 34 6.34 -1.02 16.04
N TYR A 35 6.23 0.13 16.72
CA TYR A 35 5.00 0.94 16.73
C TYR A 35 5.07 2.10 15.74
N THR A 36 3.92 2.44 15.19
CA THR A 36 3.68 3.68 14.45
C THR A 36 2.63 4.48 15.20
N VAL A 37 2.87 5.77 15.35
CA VAL A 37 1.95 6.70 16.01
C VAL A 37 1.46 7.70 14.99
N ALA A 38 0.14 7.80 14.85
CA ALA A 38 -0.51 8.85 14.08
C ALA A 38 -1.26 9.79 15.01
N VAL A 39 -1.10 11.07 14.78
CA VAL A 39 -1.66 12.13 15.64
C VAL A 39 -2.60 13.00 14.83
N GLY A 40 -3.81 13.19 15.34
CA GLY A 40 -4.73 14.22 14.85
C GLY A 40 -4.33 15.61 15.35
N TYR A 41 -5.03 16.61 14.89
CA TYR A 41 -4.79 17.97 15.37
C TYR A 41 -5.38 18.20 16.79
N PHE A 42 -4.79 19.14 17.48
CA PHE A 42 -5.28 19.52 18.80
C PHE A 42 -6.59 20.32 18.67
N VAL A 43 -7.57 19.97 19.46
CA VAL A 43 -8.90 20.60 19.48
C VAL A 43 -9.20 21.17 20.85
N GLU A 44 -9.96 22.25 20.90
CA GLU A 44 -10.38 22.88 22.15
C GLU A 44 -11.73 22.36 22.63
N ARG A 45 -12.55 21.86 21.70
CA ARG A 45 -13.92 21.41 21.97
C ARG A 45 -14.05 19.91 21.79
N LEU A 46 -14.77 19.26 22.67
CA LEU A 46 -15.04 17.82 22.58
C LEU A 46 -15.78 17.45 21.27
N SER A 47 -16.63 18.34 20.76
CA SER A 47 -17.32 18.15 19.47
C SER A 47 -16.37 18.00 18.27
N GLU A 48 -15.13 18.47 18.38
CA GLU A 48 -14.12 18.43 17.31
C GLU A 48 -13.21 17.19 17.39
N VAL A 49 -13.30 16.40 18.48
CA VAL A 49 -12.49 15.19 18.67
C VAL A 49 -12.68 14.20 17.54
N HIS A 50 -13.91 14.07 17.00
CA HIS A 50 -14.18 13.22 15.85
C HIS A 50 -13.34 13.61 14.62
N ASN A 51 -13.24 14.91 14.35
CA ASN A 51 -12.44 15.39 13.22
C ASN A 51 -10.94 15.15 13.46
N SER A 52 -10.46 15.37 14.68
CA SER A 52 -9.08 15.06 15.05
C SER A 52 -8.77 13.57 14.91
N SER A 53 -9.68 12.69 15.36
CA SER A 53 -9.53 11.23 15.19
C SER A 53 -9.48 10.83 13.72
N ARG A 54 -10.34 11.43 12.89
CA ARG A 54 -10.31 11.20 11.44
C ARG A 54 -8.96 11.61 10.82
N MET A 55 -8.40 12.73 11.24
CA MET A 55 -7.08 13.17 10.76
C MET A 55 -5.97 12.22 11.19
N ALA A 56 -6.03 11.67 12.40
CA ALA A 56 -5.08 10.63 12.82
C ALA A 56 -5.21 9.36 11.98
N GLN A 57 -6.43 8.94 11.64
CA GLN A 57 -6.65 7.80 10.74
C GLN A 57 -6.06 8.05 9.35
N LEU A 58 -6.29 9.23 8.76
CA LEU A 58 -5.71 9.62 7.48
C LEU A 58 -4.17 9.64 7.52
N ALA A 59 -3.59 10.15 8.62
CA ALA A 59 -2.15 10.10 8.82
C ALA A 59 -1.64 8.65 8.89
N MET A 60 -2.37 7.75 9.55
CA MET A 60 -2.00 6.33 9.61
C MET A 60 -2.03 5.68 8.22
N GLU A 61 -3.01 6.02 7.38
CA GLU A 61 -3.09 5.53 6.00
C GLU A 61 -1.91 6.02 5.14
N GLN A 62 -1.44 7.26 5.37
CA GLN A 62 -0.21 7.74 4.73
C GLN A 62 1.02 6.89 5.10
N GLY A 63 1.04 6.32 6.30
CA GLY A 63 2.09 5.40 6.74
C GLY A 63 2.23 4.16 5.86
N PHE A 64 1.17 3.75 5.14
CA PHE A 64 1.27 2.68 4.15
C PHE A 64 2.26 3.03 3.03
N PHE A 65 2.35 4.30 2.65
CA PHE A 65 3.23 4.79 1.59
C PHE A 65 4.61 5.23 2.10
N GLN A 66 4.76 5.43 3.41
CA GLN A 66 5.99 5.93 4.06
C GLN A 66 6.38 5.00 5.23
N PRO A 67 6.77 3.75 4.97
CA PRO A 67 7.01 2.76 6.01
C PRO A 67 8.17 3.09 6.96
N GLU A 68 9.06 4.00 6.58
CA GLU A 68 10.16 4.50 7.42
C GLU A 68 9.70 5.54 8.45
N VAL A 69 8.55 6.19 8.20
CA VAL A 69 8.03 7.23 9.09
C VAL A 69 7.19 6.60 10.20
N ARG A 70 7.64 6.74 11.44
CA ARG A 70 6.97 6.15 12.62
C ARG A 70 6.12 7.14 13.39
N TYR A 71 6.30 8.44 13.16
CA TYR A 71 5.45 9.50 13.71
C TYR A 71 4.80 10.23 12.55
N LEU A 72 3.48 10.20 12.51
CA LEU A 72 2.67 10.72 11.42
C LEU A 72 1.73 11.79 11.96
N GLU A 73 1.78 12.98 11.41
CA GLU A 73 0.90 14.10 11.76
C GLU A 73 0.57 14.87 10.49
N LEU A 74 -0.69 14.91 10.12
CA LEU A 74 -1.14 15.73 8.99
C LEU A 74 -1.30 17.17 9.47
N GLN A 75 -0.56 18.08 8.83
CA GLN A 75 -0.62 19.51 9.14
C GLN A 75 -1.84 20.21 8.53
N HIS A 76 -2.41 19.65 7.47
CA HIS A 76 -3.54 20.18 6.73
C HIS A 76 -4.56 19.08 6.41
N LEU A 77 -5.81 19.47 6.14
CA LEU A 77 -6.81 18.57 5.58
C LEU A 77 -6.33 18.09 4.21
N VAL A 78 -5.95 16.83 4.15
CA VAL A 78 -5.56 16.18 2.91
C VAL A 78 -6.82 15.59 2.28
N LYS A 79 -6.98 15.76 0.98
CA LYS A 79 -8.07 15.11 0.25
C LYS A 79 -7.72 13.64 0.03
N HIS A 80 -8.66 12.76 0.35
CA HIS A 80 -8.65 11.42 -0.20
C HIS A 80 -8.97 11.51 -1.68
N GLU A 81 -8.09 10.99 -2.51
CA GLU A 81 -8.40 10.80 -3.92
C GLU A 81 -8.49 9.31 -4.20
N PHE A 82 -9.59 8.94 -4.84
CA PHE A 82 -9.78 7.59 -5.31
C PHE A 82 -8.83 7.34 -6.49
N ILE A 83 -8.18 6.19 -6.48
CA ILE A 83 -7.38 5.75 -7.62
C ILE A 83 -8.32 5.64 -8.82
N ASP A 84 -7.96 6.30 -9.92
CA ASP A 84 -8.77 6.31 -11.15
C ASP A 84 -9.06 4.86 -11.60
N PRO A 85 -10.33 4.46 -11.71
CA PRO A 85 -10.69 3.15 -12.25
C PRO A 85 -10.15 2.88 -13.65
N GLY A 86 -9.89 3.94 -14.43
CA GLY A 86 -9.30 3.86 -15.78
C GLY A 86 -7.93 3.21 -15.78
N ILE A 87 -7.19 3.23 -14.67
CA ILE A 87 -5.87 2.59 -14.56
C ILE A 87 -5.92 1.10 -14.86
N TYR A 88 -7.04 0.42 -14.59
CA TYR A 88 -7.21 -0.99 -14.94
C TYR A 88 -7.26 -1.21 -16.45
N GLN A 89 -7.88 -0.30 -17.20
CA GLN A 89 -7.90 -0.38 -18.66
C GLN A 89 -6.51 -0.18 -19.26
N VAL A 90 -5.73 0.75 -18.71
CA VAL A 90 -4.34 0.96 -19.11
C VAL A 90 -3.49 -0.27 -18.79
N PHE A 91 -3.69 -0.88 -17.61
CA PHE A 91 -3.06 -2.16 -17.28
C PHE A 91 -3.38 -3.24 -18.33
N LEU A 92 -4.66 -3.46 -18.65
CA LEU A 92 -5.07 -4.47 -19.62
C LEU A 92 -4.48 -4.22 -21.00
N GLN A 93 -4.40 -2.96 -21.43
CA GLN A 93 -3.78 -2.60 -22.69
C GLN A 93 -2.28 -2.93 -22.67
N THR A 94 -1.54 -2.45 -21.66
CA THR A 94 -0.10 -2.73 -21.51
C THR A 94 0.18 -4.23 -21.44
N TYR A 95 -0.65 -4.97 -20.68
CA TYR A 95 -0.52 -6.41 -20.51
C TYR A 95 -0.74 -7.18 -21.82
N ARG A 96 -1.72 -6.77 -22.65
CA ARG A 96 -2.00 -7.42 -23.95
C ARG A 96 -0.98 -7.06 -25.01
N GLU A 97 -0.54 -5.81 -25.08
CA GLU A 97 0.41 -5.35 -26.08
C GLU A 97 1.83 -5.82 -25.79
N ASN A 98 2.24 -5.73 -24.53
CA ASN A 98 3.59 -6.13 -24.10
C ASN A 98 3.63 -6.52 -22.62
N PRO A 99 3.38 -7.81 -22.29
CA PRO A 99 3.38 -8.28 -20.90
C PRO A 99 4.69 -8.01 -20.17
N TRP A 100 5.82 -7.91 -20.86
CA TRP A 100 7.13 -7.61 -20.27
C TRP A 100 7.23 -6.19 -19.70
N ARG A 101 6.40 -5.27 -20.16
CA ARG A 101 6.36 -3.89 -19.67
C ARG A 101 5.49 -3.71 -18.44
N VAL A 102 4.70 -4.70 -18.04
CA VAL A 102 3.77 -4.59 -16.91
C VAL A 102 4.47 -4.24 -15.62
N ARG A 103 5.64 -4.80 -15.39
CA ARG A 103 6.44 -4.50 -14.19
C ARG A 103 6.84 -3.04 -14.12
N ASP A 104 7.45 -2.53 -15.16
CA ASP A 104 7.97 -1.16 -15.21
C ASP A 104 6.81 -0.16 -15.16
N TRP A 105 5.76 -0.43 -15.92
CA TRP A 105 4.51 0.35 -15.87
C TRP A 105 3.90 0.40 -14.46
N TYR A 106 3.83 -0.74 -13.75
CA TYR A 106 3.27 -0.78 -12.41
C TYR A 106 4.10 0.07 -11.42
N TRP A 107 5.45 0.03 -11.56
CA TRP A 107 6.33 0.85 -10.74
C TRP A 107 6.14 2.35 -11.01
N GLU A 108 6.07 2.73 -12.25
CA GLU A 108 5.82 4.13 -12.66
C GLU A 108 4.48 4.64 -12.07
N GLN A 109 3.42 3.83 -12.11
CA GLN A 109 2.13 4.22 -11.53
C GLN A 109 2.22 4.41 -10.00
N LEU A 110 2.92 3.52 -9.31
CA LEU A 110 3.11 3.64 -7.87
C LEU A 110 3.95 4.88 -7.49
N GLU A 111 4.99 5.19 -8.25
CA GLU A 111 5.81 6.38 -8.03
C GLU A 111 4.99 7.66 -8.25
N GLN A 112 4.17 7.70 -9.28
CA GLN A 112 3.27 8.82 -9.53
C GLN A 112 2.26 9.03 -8.40
N LEU A 113 1.66 7.94 -7.89
CA LEU A 113 0.75 8.00 -6.74
C LEU A 113 1.45 8.49 -5.46
N CYS A 114 2.69 8.07 -5.22
CA CYS A 114 3.47 8.49 -4.05
C CYS A 114 4.01 9.92 -4.15
N ALA A 115 4.16 10.48 -5.36
CA ALA A 115 4.70 11.81 -5.57
C ALA A 115 3.70 12.95 -5.28
N GLN A 116 2.43 12.63 -5.17
CA GLN A 116 1.38 13.61 -4.89
C GLN A 116 1.43 14.06 -3.41
N LYS A 117 1.73 15.34 -3.17
CA LYS A 117 1.92 15.85 -1.79
C LYS A 117 0.62 16.14 -1.03
N ASP A 118 -0.44 16.51 -1.77
CA ASP A 118 -1.70 17.00 -1.17
C ASP A 118 -2.83 15.97 -1.24
N VAL A 119 -2.52 14.79 -1.75
CA VAL A 119 -3.49 13.71 -1.97
C VAL A 119 -2.93 12.42 -1.41
N ILE A 120 -3.71 11.78 -0.56
CA ILE A 120 -3.36 10.45 -0.02
C ILE A 120 -4.27 9.42 -0.68
N PRO A 121 -3.73 8.54 -1.53
CA PRO A 121 -4.50 7.40 -2.00
C PRO A 121 -4.76 6.44 -0.84
N GLU A 122 -5.85 5.68 -0.92
CA GLU A 122 -6.13 4.64 0.08
C GLU A 122 -5.26 3.40 -0.19
N GLY A 123 -4.48 2.98 0.79
CA GLY A 123 -3.69 1.74 0.69
C GLY A 123 -4.56 0.51 0.40
N ALA A 124 -5.77 0.46 0.97
CA ALA A 124 -6.74 -0.61 0.71
C ALA A 124 -7.19 -0.65 -0.77
N GLN A 125 -7.39 0.51 -1.41
CA GLN A 125 -7.72 0.57 -2.83
C GLN A 125 -6.57 0.09 -3.70
N LEU A 126 -5.32 0.48 -3.37
CA LEU A 126 -4.15 0.02 -4.10
C LEU A 126 -3.99 -1.50 -3.99
N ILE A 127 -4.19 -2.07 -2.81
CA ILE A 127 -4.19 -3.52 -2.61
C ILE A 127 -5.28 -4.18 -3.46
N SER A 128 -6.50 -3.64 -3.45
CA SER A 128 -7.63 -4.16 -4.24
C SER A 128 -7.34 -4.13 -5.74
N LEU A 129 -6.80 -3.02 -6.22
CA LEU A 129 -6.39 -2.86 -7.62
C LEU A 129 -5.29 -3.85 -8.01
N THR A 130 -4.27 -4.00 -7.16
CA THR A 130 -3.18 -4.97 -7.38
C THR A 130 -3.71 -6.41 -7.43
N LYS A 131 -4.70 -6.74 -6.57
CA LYS A 131 -5.38 -8.05 -6.62
C LYS A 131 -6.12 -8.26 -7.94
N THR A 132 -6.74 -7.21 -8.49
CA THR A 132 -7.40 -7.28 -9.79
C THR A 132 -6.40 -7.55 -10.91
N PHE A 133 -5.24 -6.88 -10.90
CA PHE A 133 -4.15 -7.15 -11.85
C PHE A 133 -3.63 -8.59 -11.70
N ALA A 134 -3.39 -9.02 -10.46
CA ALA A 134 -2.93 -10.36 -10.16
C ALA A 134 -3.92 -11.43 -10.65
N SER A 135 -5.22 -11.22 -10.48
CA SER A 135 -6.27 -12.13 -10.96
C SER A 135 -6.21 -12.32 -12.47
N GLN A 136 -5.96 -11.24 -13.22
CA GLN A 136 -5.83 -11.33 -14.68
C GLN A 136 -4.57 -12.12 -15.08
N ILE A 137 -3.45 -11.86 -14.44
CA ILE A 137 -2.19 -12.56 -14.68
C ILE A 137 -2.35 -14.07 -14.36
N LEU A 138 -2.95 -14.39 -13.23
CA LEU A 138 -3.12 -15.78 -12.78
C LEU A 138 -4.11 -16.57 -13.63
N LYS A 139 -5.07 -15.90 -14.26
CA LYS A 139 -5.96 -16.52 -15.24
C LYS A 139 -5.19 -17.04 -16.46
N ASP A 140 -4.21 -16.28 -16.93
CA ASP A 140 -3.45 -16.60 -18.14
C ASP A 140 -2.17 -17.41 -17.83
N TYR A 141 -1.57 -17.19 -16.65
CA TYR A 141 -0.33 -17.80 -16.18
C TYR A 141 -0.46 -18.37 -14.75
N PRO A 142 -1.25 -19.42 -14.52
CA PRO A 142 -1.49 -19.97 -13.17
C PRO A 142 -0.20 -20.49 -12.51
N GLU A 143 0.77 -20.93 -13.30
CA GLU A 143 2.06 -21.40 -12.78
C GLU A 143 2.92 -20.31 -12.13
N SER A 144 2.58 -19.02 -12.35
CA SER A 144 3.27 -17.87 -11.74
C SER A 144 3.23 -17.89 -10.22
N LEU A 145 2.23 -18.57 -9.63
CA LEU A 145 2.09 -18.74 -8.17
C LEU A 145 3.29 -19.45 -7.53
N LYS A 146 3.97 -20.33 -8.26
CA LYS A 146 5.11 -21.09 -7.74
C LYS A 146 6.24 -20.16 -7.27
N ASN A 147 6.43 -19.01 -7.92
CA ASN A 147 7.43 -18.04 -7.55
C ASN A 147 7.11 -17.29 -6.25
N ALA A 148 5.83 -17.21 -5.88
CA ALA A 148 5.41 -16.67 -4.61
C ALA A 148 5.45 -17.71 -3.48
N GLY A 149 5.77 -18.98 -3.79
CA GLY A 149 5.75 -20.09 -2.85
C GLY A 149 4.34 -20.47 -2.40
N LEU A 150 3.33 -20.20 -3.23
CA LEU A 150 1.92 -20.41 -2.92
C LEU A 150 1.29 -21.36 -3.95
N GLU A 151 0.29 -22.11 -3.50
CA GLU A 151 -0.34 -23.16 -4.31
C GLU A 151 -1.68 -22.72 -4.91
N THR A 152 -2.40 -21.81 -4.23
CA THR A 152 -3.74 -21.40 -4.63
C THR A 152 -3.86 -19.89 -4.85
N VAL A 153 -4.80 -19.50 -5.70
CA VAL A 153 -5.11 -18.09 -5.98
C VAL A 153 -5.63 -17.40 -4.72
N GLU A 154 -6.46 -18.09 -3.94
CA GLU A 154 -7.03 -17.58 -2.69
C GLU A 154 -5.94 -17.19 -1.70
N HIS A 155 -4.97 -18.08 -1.46
CA HIS A 155 -3.83 -17.80 -0.58
C HIS A 155 -3.00 -16.64 -1.09
N TYR A 156 -2.85 -16.51 -2.42
CA TYR A 156 -2.13 -15.37 -3.00
C TYR A 156 -2.89 -14.05 -2.78
N MET A 157 -4.22 -14.06 -2.93
CA MET A 157 -5.05 -12.87 -2.66
C MET A 157 -5.01 -12.46 -1.18
N GLU A 158 -5.00 -13.43 -0.27
CA GLU A 158 -4.80 -13.17 1.16
C GLU A 158 -3.39 -12.65 1.45
N TYR A 159 -2.37 -13.21 0.79
CA TYR A 159 -1.00 -12.75 0.88
C TYR A 159 -0.86 -11.28 0.47
N LEU A 160 -1.45 -10.87 -0.65
CA LEU A 160 -1.48 -9.46 -1.06
C LEU A 160 -2.22 -8.58 -0.04
N SER A 161 -3.37 -9.06 0.46
CA SER A 161 -4.19 -8.34 1.45
C SER A 161 -3.46 -8.12 2.77
N GLY A 162 -2.54 -9.00 3.14
CA GLY A 162 -1.69 -8.85 4.33
C GLY A 162 -0.55 -7.87 4.19
N SER A 163 -0.46 -7.09 3.10
CA SER A 163 0.60 -6.08 2.94
C SER A 163 0.38 -4.90 3.88
N ARG A 164 1.38 -4.62 4.72
CA ARG A 164 1.34 -3.56 5.73
C ARG A 164 1.76 -2.21 5.20
N HIS A 165 2.53 -2.21 4.11
CA HIS A 165 3.03 -1.02 3.45
C HIS A 165 3.35 -1.30 1.98
N ILE A 166 3.52 -0.23 1.22
CA ILE A 166 3.70 -0.26 -0.23
C ILE A 166 4.88 -1.13 -0.70
N GLN A 167 6.00 -1.14 0.05
CA GLN A 167 7.18 -1.94 -0.33
C GLN A 167 6.90 -3.45 -0.21
N GLU A 168 6.09 -3.83 0.77
CA GLU A 168 5.64 -5.21 0.93
C GLU A 168 4.70 -5.63 -0.21
N LEU A 169 3.75 -4.76 -0.56
CA LEU A 169 2.86 -4.98 -1.71
C LEU A 169 3.65 -5.10 -3.02
N LYS A 170 4.60 -4.18 -3.25
CA LYS A 170 5.52 -4.22 -4.39
C LYS A 170 6.25 -5.56 -4.47
N LYS A 171 6.88 -5.99 -3.37
CA LYS A 171 7.64 -7.23 -3.30
C LYS A 171 6.77 -8.45 -3.63
N ARG A 172 5.58 -8.52 -3.03
CA ARG A 172 4.64 -9.63 -3.22
C ARG A 172 4.14 -9.71 -4.66
N PHE A 173 3.77 -8.58 -5.24
CA PHE A 173 3.34 -8.53 -6.63
C PHE A 173 4.48 -8.81 -7.61
N TYR A 174 5.70 -8.36 -7.30
CA TYR A 174 6.89 -8.65 -8.11
C TYR A 174 7.17 -10.14 -8.22
N GLN A 175 6.97 -10.93 -7.18
CA GLN A 175 7.13 -12.39 -7.21
C GLN A 175 6.19 -13.03 -8.26
N LEU A 176 4.96 -12.54 -8.37
CA LEU A 176 4.03 -13.00 -9.39
C LEU A 176 4.49 -12.61 -10.80
N LEU A 177 4.92 -11.34 -10.96
CA LEU A 177 5.41 -10.87 -12.27
C LEU A 177 6.64 -11.65 -12.74
N GLN A 178 7.56 -11.98 -11.84
CA GLN A 178 8.69 -12.86 -12.18
C GLN A 178 8.22 -14.25 -12.65
N GLY A 179 7.21 -14.81 -11.98
CA GLY A 179 6.62 -16.09 -12.41
C GLY A 179 5.99 -16.00 -13.80
N MET A 180 5.28 -14.91 -14.09
CA MET A 180 4.72 -14.65 -15.42
C MET A 180 5.83 -14.54 -16.49
N GLU A 181 6.88 -13.76 -16.20
CA GLU A 181 8.03 -13.60 -17.11
C GLU A 181 8.67 -14.94 -17.44
N GLN A 182 8.86 -15.82 -16.45
CA GLN A 182 9.39 -17.19 -16.68
C GLN A 182 8.45 -18.06 -17.55
N CYS A 183 7.13 -17.93 -17.39
CA CYS A 183 6.18 -18.62 -18.25
C CYS A 183 6.29 -18.14 -19.70
N LEU A 184 6.40 -16.83 -19.90
CA LEU A 184 6.59 -16.22 -21.22
C LEU A 184 7.89 -16.65 -21.89
N GLU A 185 8.99 -16.76 -21.14
CA GLU A 185 10.28 -17.25 -21.66
C GLU A 185 10.19 -18.69 -22.14
N LYS A 186 9.56 -19.56 -21.37
CA LYS A 186 9.33 -20.96 -21.76
C LYS A 186 8.53 -21.05 -23.05
N GLN A 187 7.45 -20.27 -23.18
CA GLN A 187 6.63 -20.24 -24.41
C GLN A 187 7.44 -19.79 -25.62
N LYS A 188 8.31 -18.79 -25.53
CA LYS A 188 9.22 -18.36 -26.60
C LYS A 188 10.24 -19.44 -26.98
N GLY A 189 10.76 -20.17 -25.98
CA GLY A 189 11.68 -21.27 -26.20
C GLY A 189 11.06 -22.40 -27.02
N TYR A 190 9.81 -22.78 -26.71
CA TYR A 190 9.08 -23.81 -27.49
C TYR A 190 8.80 -23.37 -28.92
N SER A 191 8.47 -22.12 -29.19
CA SER A 191 8.21 -21.60 -30.54
C SER A 191 9.45 -21.61 -31.42
N ARG A 192 10.67 -21.55 -30.85
CA ARG A 192 11.93 -21.62 -31.61
C ARG A 192 12.38 -23.04 -31.95
N VAL A 193 11.85 -24.04 -31.25
CA VAL A 193 12.23 -25.46 -31.47
C VAL A 193 11.31 -26.13 -32.49
N VAL A 194 10.12 -25.57 -32.74
CA VAL A 194 9.09 -26.14 -33.65
C VAL A 194 9.08 -25.45 -35.02
N SER A 195 9.89 -24.40 -35.20
CA SER A 195 10.11 -23.74 -36.51
C SER A 195 11.43 -24.13 -37.11
#